data_eeb9d77e5cdb4cb5403eda1c1d126628
#
_entry.id   eeb9d77e5cdb4cb5403eda1c1d126628
#
_cell.length_a   1.000
_cell.length_b   1.000
_cell.length_c   1.000
_cell.angle_alpha   90.00
_cell.angle_beta   90.00
_cell.angle_gamma   90.00
#
_symmetry.space_group_name_H-M   'P 1'
#
loop_
_entity.id
_entity.type
_entity.pdbx_description
1 polymer ?
#
loop_
_entity_poly.entity_id
_entity_poly.type
_entity_poly.pdbx_seq_one_letter_code
_entity_poly.pdbx_strand_id
1 'polypeptide(L)'
;MAKQAKRILLIEDEPGLVMTLTDRLVSEGYVVAHAGNGVKGEQMARDRTIDLIVLDVMLPQKGGFDVCRDLRSQGITTPIMMLTARGQVNEKVIGLKLGADDYVTKPFDMLELLARVESLLRRPQVFTDSTSSLLTYNFGAIAVDFRKREVTANGRVVALSGREFELLKYFIENRGTALSRESILNGVWGYEAMPTTRTIDTHITWLRQKLEDNPRHPRYFLTVHGVGYKFVG
;
A
#
# COMPACT_ATOMS: atom_id res chain seq x y z
N MET A 1 -6.87 -26.60 -8.66
CA MET A 1 -7.63 -25.86 -7.60
C MET A 1 -8.07 -24.53 -8.20
N ALA A 2 -9.37 -24.21 -8.19
CA ALA A 2 -9.86 -22.91 -8.67
C ALA A 2 -9.28 -21.80 -7.80
N LYS A 3 -8.65 -20.79 -8.41
CA LYS A 3 -8.12 -19.61 -7.72
C LYS A 3 -9.33 -18.87 -7.14
N GLN A 4 -9.42 -18.75 -5.82
CA GLN A 4 -10.51 -18.02 -5.18
C GLN A 4 -10.54 -16.58 -5.70
N ALA A 5 -11.71 -16.13 -6.16
CA ALA A 5 -11.88 -14.78 -6.70
C ALA A 5 -11.53 -13.74 -5.61
N LYS A 6 -10.78 -12.71 -6.00
CA LYS A 6 -10.38 -11.63 -5.09
C LYS A 6 -11.56 -10.72 -4.80
N ARG A 7 -11.69 -10.29 -3.54
CA ARG A 7 -12.78 -9.44 -3.07
C ARG A 7 -12.32 -8.00 -2.91
N ILE A 8 -13.01 -7.09 -3.59
CA ILE A 8 -12.75 -5.65 -3.56
C ILE A 8 -13.91 -4.95 -2.86
N LEU A 9 -13.60 -4.11 -1.87
CA LEU A 9 -14.58 -3.19 -1.28
C LEU A 9 -14.45 -1.85 -1.98
N LEU A 10 -15.51 -1.44 -2.69
CA LEU A 10 -15.64 -0.13 -3.31
C LEU A 10 -16.41 0.81 -2.36
N ILE A 11 -15.79 1.90 -1.93
CA ILE A 11 -16.41 2.93 -1.08
C ILE A 11 -16.47 4.21 -1.90
N GLU A 12 -17.66 4.47 -2.46
CA GLU A 12 -17.92 5.53 -3.43
C GLU A 12 -19.40 5.89 -3.34
N ASP A 13 -19.78 7.16 -3.39
CA ASP A 13 -21.15 7.61 -3.27
C ASP A 13 -21.81 7.99 -4.59
N GLU A 14 -21.05 8.20 -5.67
CA GLU A 14 -21.57 8.55 -6.99
C GLU A 14 -22.12 7.31 -7.72
N PRO A 15 -23.47 7.18 -7.94
CA PRO A 15 -24.05 5.94 -8.46
C PRO A 15 -23.53 5.56 -9.85
N GLY A 16 -23.27 6.54 -10.73
CA GLY A 16 -22.73 6.29 -12.08
C GLY A 16 -21.34 5.68 -12.06
N LEU A 17 -20.48 6.19 -11.18
CA LEU A 17 -19.13 5.68 -11.02
C LEU A 17 -19.12 4.31 -10.32
N VAL A 18 -19.99 4.12 -9.32
CA VAL A 18 -20.18 2.80 -8.67
C VAL A 18 -20.57 1.74 -9.68
N MET A 19 -21.56 2.02 -10.53
CA MET A 19 -21.99 1.08 -11.58
C MET A 19 -20.85 0.76 -12.53
N THR A 20 -20.19 1.78 -13.08
CA THR A 20 -19.09 1.61 -14.05
C THR A 20 -17.93 0.81 -13.47
N LEU A 21 -17.49 1.14 -12.26
CA LEU A 21 -16.39 0.44 -11.58
C LEU A 21 -16.78 -1.00 -11.23
N THR A 22 -18.00 -1.21 -10.73
CA THR A 22 -18.48 -2.54 -10.36
C THR A 22 -18.52 -3.45 -11.58
N ASP A 23 -19.16 -3.01 -12.68
CA ASP A 23 -19.28 -3.79 -13.91
C ASP A 23 -17.89 -4.16 -14.46
N ARG A 24 -16.98 -3.19 -14.46
CA ARG A 24 -15.64 -3.43 -14.98
C ARG A 24 -14.84 -4.37 -14.09
N LEU A 25 -14.83 -4.19 -12.78
CA LEU A 25 -14.12 -5.06 -11.85
C LEU A 25 -14.69 -6.49 -11.86
N VAL A 26 -16.02 -6.65 -11.96
CA VAL A 26 -16.66 -7.96 -12.08
C VAL A 26 -16.28 -8.63 -13.40
N SER A 27 -16.19 -7.89 -14.51
CA SER A 27 -15.74 -8.45 -15.80
C SER A 27 -14.30 -8.96 -15.78
N GLU A 28 -13.45 -8.41 -14.90
CA GLU A 28 -12.08 -8.90 -14.65
C GLU A 28 -12.03 -10.08 -13.64
N GLY A 29 -13.19 -10.56 -13.17
CA GLY A 29 -13.29 -11.74 -12.30
C GLY A 29 -13.15 -11.42 -10.80
N TYR A 30 -13.28 -10.17 -10.38
CA TYR A 30 -13.30 -9.77 -8.98
C TYR A 30 -14.71 -9.87 -8.39
N VAL A 31 -14.81 -10.11 -7.08
CA VAL A 31 -16.06 -9.97 -6.32
C VAL A 31 -16.07 -8.58 -5.70
N VAL A 32 -17.10 -7.78 -6.00
CA VAL A 32 -17.20 -6.40 -5.53
C VAL A 32 -18.27 -6.28 -4.45
N ALA A 33 -17.88 -5.73 -3.30
CA ALA A 33 -18.79 -5.24 -2.26
C ALA A 33 -18.80 -3.71 -2.30
N HIS A 34 -19.93 -3.08 -1.99
CA HIS A 34 -20.11 -1.62 -2.11
C HIS A 34 -20.61 -0.99 -0.83
N ALA A 35 -20.06 0.19 -0.52
CA ALA A 35 -20.54 1.09 0.52
C ALA A 35 -20.65 2.52 -0.03
N GLY A 36 -21.81 3.17 0.11
CA GLY A 36 -22.08 4.52 -0.40
C GLY A 36 -21.71 5.65 0.57
N ASN A 37 -20.97 5.40 1.63
CA ASN A 37 -20.46 6.42 2.56
C ASN A 37 -19.29 5.87 3.39
N GLY A 38 -18.51 6.79 3.99
CA GLY A 38 -17.32 6.41 4.74
C GLY A 38 -17.59 5.63 6.02
N VAL A 39 -18.71 5.86 6.72
CA VAL A 39 -19.06 5.13 7.96
C VAL A 39 -19.33 3.67 7.66
N LYS A 40 -20.20 3.39 6.66
CA LYS A 40 -20.49 2.02 6.22
C LYS A 40 -19.25 1.36 5.63
N GLY A 41 -18.46 2.11 4.86
CA GLY A 41 -17.20 1.65 4.28
C GLY A 41 -16.21 1.18 5.33
N GLU A 42 -15.97 1.97 6.38
CA GLU A 42 -15.11 1.59 7.50
C GLU A 42 -15.60 0.33 8.21
N GLN A 43 -16.90 0.22 8.45
CA GLN A 43 -17.47 -0.97 9.08
C GLN A 43 -17.24 -2.22 8.24
N MET A 44 -17.48 -2.15 6.92
CA MET A 44 -17.29 -3.28 6.01
C MET A 44 -15.81 -3.64 5.81
N ALA A 45 -14.91 -2.67 5.87
CA ALA A 45 -13.47 -2.87 5.71
C ALA A 45 -12.83 -3.70 6.83
N ARG A 46 -13.52 -3.93 7.94
CA ARG A 46 -13.08 -4.83 9.02
C ARG A 46 -13.21 -6.31 8.67
N ASP A 47 -13.95 -6.63 7.60
CA ASP A 47 -14.04 -8.00 7.09
C ASP A 47 -12.68 -8.42 6.50
N ARG A 48 -12.03 -9.37 7.15
CA ARG A 48 -10.72 -9.91 6.74
C ARG A 48 -10.74 -10.65 5.40
N THR A 49 -11.91 -10.86 4.82
CA THR A 49 -12.04 -11.46 3.48
C THR A 49 -11.88 -10.44 2.35
N ILE A 50 -11.81 -9.14 2.66
CA ILE A 50 -11.52 -8.08 1.69
C ILE A 50 -10.03 -8.08 1.35
N ASP A 51 -9.71 -8.21 0.06
CA ASP A 51 -8.34 -8.24 -0.46
C ASP A 51 -7.84 -6.83 -0.86
N LEU A 52 -8.75 -5.90 -1.20
CA LEU A 52 -8.43 -4.52 -1.59
C LEU A 52 -9.60 -3.59 -1.24
N ILE A 53 -9.29 -2.39 -0.83
CA ILE A 53 -10.25 -1.29 -0.63
C ILE A 53 -9.98 -0.23 -1.70
N VAL A 54 -10.99 0.11 -2.50
CA VAL A 54 -11.01 1.28 -3.39
C VAL A 54 -11.86 2.34 -2.71
N LEU A 55 -11.28 3.50 -2.39
CA LEU A 55 -11.83 4.47 -1.45
C LEU A 55 -11.84 5.86 -2.05
N ASP A 56 -13.03 6.43 -2.25
CA ASP A 56 -13.12 7.85 -2.60
C ASP A 56 -12.73 8.74 -1.40
N VAL A 57 -12.06 9.82 -1.71
CA VAL A 57 -11.71 10.88 -0.74
C VAL A 57 -12.95 11.65 -0.32
N MET A 58 -13.82 11.98 -1.27
CA MET A 58 -14.97 12.87 -1.08
C MET A 58 -16.25 12.07 -0.79
N LEU A 59 -16.36 11.54 0.43
CA LEU A 59 -17.51 10.74 0.86
C LEU A 59 -18.40 11.49 1.83
N PRO A 60 -19.72 11.25 1.82
CA PRO A 60 -20.63 11.77 2.83
C PRO A 60 -20.41 11.09 4.18
N GLN A 61 -20.81 11.78 5.25
CA GLN A 61 -20.75 11.38 6.67
C GLN A 61 -19.31 11.28 7.22
N LYS A 62 -18.39 10.59 6.52
CA LYS A 62 -16.99 10.44 6.93
C LYS A 62 -16.11 10.44 5.69
N GLY A 63 -15.20 11.41 5.59
CA GLY A 63 -14.29 11.55 4.45
C GLY A 63 -13.33 10.36 4.32
N GLY A 64 -12.91 10.05 3.08
CA GLY A 64 -12.04 8.91 2.81
C GLY A 64 -10.69 8.98 3.52
N PHE A 65 -10.15 10.18 3.74
CA PHE A 65 -8.93 10.35 4.54
C PHE A 65 -9.09 9.89 5.98
N ASP A 66 -10.21 10.23 6.61
CA ASP A 66 -10.51 9.81 7.98
C ASP A 66 -10.75 8.30 8.05
N VAL A 67 -11.44 7.73 7.06
CA VAL A 67 -11.61 6.27 6.94
C VAL A 67 -10.26 5.58 6.86
N CYS A 68 -9.36 6.03 5.97
CA CYS A 68 -8.03 5.46 5.80
C CYS A 68 -7.22 5.51 7.09
N ARG A 69 -7.14 6.68 7.73
CA ARG A 69 -6.44 6.86 9.01
C ARG A 69 -6.96 5.92 10.09
N ASP A 70 -8.28 5.84 10.24
CA ASP A 70 -8.89 5.08 11.31
C ASP A 70 -8.77 3.56 11.07
N LEU A 71 -8.85 3.09 9.82
CA LEU A 71 -8.52 1.70 9.48
C LEU A 71 -7.07 1.34 9.82
N ARG A 72 -6.12 2.21 9.49
CA ARG A 72 -4.70 1.99 9.82
C ARG A 72 -4.44 2.02 11.33
N SER A 73 -5.09 2.92 12.07
CA SER A 73 -5.00 2.96 13.54
C SER A 73 -5.56 1.70 14.22
N GLN A 74 -6.52 1.03 13.58
CA GLN A 74 -7.09 -0.25 14.01
C GLN A 74 -6.24 -1.46 13.58
N GLY A 75 -5.08 -1.24 12.95
CA GLY A 75 -4.19 -2.32 12.49
C GLY A 75 -4.67 -3.05 11.24
N ILE A 76 -5.62 -2.49 10.48
CA ILE A 76 -6.08 -3.05 9.21
C ILE A 76 -5.02 -2.77 8.16
N THR A 77 -4.44 -3.85 7.61
CA THR A 77 -3.36 -3.84 6.64
C THR A 77 -3.82 -4.11 5.21
N THR A 78 -5.12 -4.35 5.00
CA THR A 78 -5.71 -4.49 3.66
C THR A 78 -5.27 -3.31 2.78
N PRO A 79 -4.75 -3.55 1.55
CA PRO A 79 -4.37 -2.48 0.64
C PRO A 79 -5.51 -1.50 0.40
N ILE A 80 -5.19 -0.20 0.40
CA ILE A 80 -6.14 0.89 0.13
C ILE A 80 -5.65 1.69 -1.08
N MET A 81 -6.45 1.74 -2.13
CA MET A 81 -6.30 2.63 -3.27
C MET A 81 -7.28 3.79 -3.14
N MET A 82 -6.78 5.03 -3.09
CA MET A 82 -7.64 6.21 -2.99
C MET A 82 -8.01 6.77 -4.37
N LEU A 83 -9.27 7.17 -4.53
CA LEU A 83 -9.73 7.95 -5.66
C LEU A 83 -9.79 9.42 -5.24
N THR A 84 -9.08 10.31 -5.96
CA THR A 84 -8.95 11.73 -5.59
C THR A 84 -9.33 12.65 -6.74
N ALA A 85 -9.82 13.86 -6.45
CA ALA A 85 -10.09 14.87 -7.47
C ALA A 85 -8.80 15.46 -8.06
N ARG A 86 -8.85 15.92 -9.34
CA ARG A 86 -7.74 16.58 -10.02
C ARG A 86 -7.51 17.98 -9.42
N GLY A 87 -6.27 18.28 -9.00
CA GLY A 87 -5.86 19.65 -8.63
C GLY A 87 -5.36 19.81 -7.20
N GLN A 88 -5.57 18.86 -6.31
CA GLN A 88 -5.09 18.97 -4.93
C GLN A 88 -3.82 18.12 -4.72
N VAL A 89 -2.66 18.65 -5.12
CA VAL A 89 -1.35 18.02 -4.86
C VAL A 89 -1.18 17.73 -3.36
N ASN A 90 -1.76 18.57 -2.51
CA ASN A 90 -1.76 18.38 -1.06
C ASN A 90 -2.58 17.14 -0.63
N GLU A 91 -3.69 16.81 -1.30
CA GLU A 91 -4.50 15.63 -0.95
C GLU A 91 -3.77 14.31 -1.21
N LYS A 92 -3.00 14.22 -2.30
CA LYS A 92 -2.16 13.04 -2.58
C LYS A 92 -1.13 12.81 -1.49
N VAL A 93 -0.49 13.88 -1.03
CA VAL A 93 0.51 13.83 0.06
C VAL A 93 -0.17 13.48 1.39
N ILE A 94 -1.38 14.02 1.63
CA ILE A 94 -2.15 13.73 2.85
C ILE A 94 -2.63 12.28 2.84
N GLY A 95 -3.23 11.79 1.73
CA GLY A 95 -3.72 10.42 1.64
C GLY A 95 -2.63 9.37 1.84
N LEU A 96 -1.48 9.59 1.22
CA LEU A 96 -0.31 8.74 1.44
C LEU A 96 0.19 8.85 2.90
N LYS A 97 0.25 10.03 3.50
CA LYS A 97 0.61 10.20 4.92
C LYS A 97 -0.35 9.47 5.88
N LEU A 98 -1.56 9.20 5.47
CA LEU A 98 -2.58 8.52 6.25
C LEU A 98 -2.59 6.99 6.07
N GLY A 99 -1.72 6.43 5.22
CA GLY A 99 -1.54 5.00 5.07
C GLY A 99 -2.19 4.37 3.83
N ALA A 100 -2.58 5.14 2.83
CA ALA A 100 -2.98 4.61 1.53
C ALA A 100 -1.80 3.98 0.79
N ASP A 101 -2.02 2.88 0.09
CA ASP A 101 -0.97 2.14 -0.63
C ASP A 101 -0.78 2.65 -2.07
N ASP A 102 -1.83 3.24 -2.66
CA ASP A 102 -1.81 3.88 -3.97
C ASP A 102 -2.95 4.89 -4.10
N TYR A 103 -2.93 5.69 -5.18
CA TYR A 103 -4.01 6.64 -5.48
C TYR A 103 -4.21 6.79 -7.00
N VAL A 104 -5.45 7.10 -7.40
CA VAL A 104 -5.84 7.43 -8.77
C VAL A 104 -6.58 8.75 -8.78
N THR A 105 -6.26 9.62 -9.74
CA THR A 105 -6.86 10.96 -9.84
C THR A 105 -8.04 10.95 -10.79
N LYS A 106 -9.21 11.38 -10.33
CA LYS A 106 -10.41 11.60 -11.17
C LYS A 106 -10.22 12.87 -12.05
N PRO A 107 -10.58 12.84 -13.37
CA PRO A 107 -10.97 11.66 -14.12
C PRO A 107 -9.76 10.75 -14.40
N PHE A 108 -9.96 9.45 -14.40
CA PHE A 108 -8.94 8.45 -14.63
C PHE A 108 -9.26 7.58 -15.86
N ASP A 109 -8.24 7.02 -16.44
CA ASP A 109 -8.38 5.94 -17.41
C ASP A 109 -8.69 4.62 -16.71
N MET A 110 -9.66 3.87 -17.23
CA MET A 110 -10.08 2.59 -16.64
C MET A 110 -8.97 1.55 -16.68
N LEU A 111 -8.13 1.54 -17.74
CA LEU A 111 -6.99 0.62 -17.84
C LEU A 111 -5.93 0.95 -16.79
N GLU A 112 -5.69 2.25 -16.52
CA GLU A 112 -4.80 2.68 -15.43
C GLU A 112 -5.30 2.16 -14.08
N LEU A 113 -6.59 2.34 -13.78
CA LEU A 113 -7.19 1.87 -12.53
C LEU A 113 -7.04 0.35 -12.37
N LEU A 114 -7.36 -0.42 -13.41
CA LEU A 114 -7.25 -1.87 -13.39
C LEU A 114 -5.81 -2.36 -13.20
N ALA A 115 -4.84 -1.75 -13.88
CA ALA A 115 -3.43 -2.09 -13.71
C ALA A 115 -2.96 -1.86 -12.26
N ARG A 116 -3.41 -0.78 -11.61
CA ARG A 116 -3.13 -0.50 -10.20
C ARG A 116 -3.81 -1.48 -9.25
N VAL A 117 -5.09 -1.82 -9.50
CA VAL A 117 -5.83 -2.85 -8.77
C VAL A 117 -5.07 -4.19 -8.84
N GLU A 118 -4.67 -4.61 -10.03
CA GLU A 118 -3.90 -5.85 -10.20
C GLU A 118 -2.56 -5.79 -9.46
N SER A 119 -1.85 -4.67 -9.55
CA SER A 119 -0.59 -4.46 -8.83
C SER A 119 -0.76 -4.57 -7.30
N LEU A 120 -1.84 -4.03 -6.73
CA LEU A 120 -2.14 -4.11 -5.30
C LEU A 120 -2.59 -5.51 -4.87
N LEU A 121 -3.27 -6.25 -5.74
CA LEU A 121 -3.76 -7.61 -5.49
C LEU A 121 -2.74 -8.69 -5.83
N ARG A 122 -1.67 -8.35 -6.54
CA ARG A 122 -0.60 -9.29 -6.87
C ARG A 122 0.05 -9.76 -5.57
N ARG A 123 -0.20 -11.03 -5.22
CA ARG A 123 0.64 -11.65 -4.20
C ARG A 123 2.05 -11.68 -4.78
N PRO A 124 3.09 -11.30 -4.01
CA PRO A 124 4.44 -11.55 -4.45
C PRO A 124 4.51 -13.00 -4.90
N GLN A 125 4.88 -13.24 -6.15
CA GLN A 125 5.21 -14.59 -6.56
C GLN A 125 6.33 -15.02 -5.61
N VAL A 126 6.13 -16.16 -4.97
CA VAL A 126 7.23 -16.88 -4.35
C VAL A 126 8.15 -17.19 -5.53
N PHE A 127 9.16 -16.36 -5.73
CA PHE A 127 10.22 -16.67 -6.67
C PHE A 127 10.86 -17.95 -6.16
N THR A 128 10.51 -19.07 -6.80
CA THR A 128 11.23 -20.33 -6.73
C THR A 128 12.50 -20.21 -7.59
N ASP A 129 13.25 -19.13 -7.39
CA ASP A 129 14.62 -19.06 -7.89
C ASP A 129 15.58 -19.24 -6.72
N SER A 130 16.36 -20.26 -6.86
CA SER A 130 17.34 -20.89 -5.99
C SER A 130 18.49 -19.95 -5.61
N THR A 131 18.20 -18.81 -4.97
CA THR A 131 19.24 -18.02 -4.32
C THR A 131 18.67 -17.24 -3.15
N SER A 132 18.97 -17.69 -1.93
CA SER A 132 18.70 -17.08 -0.63
C SER A 132 17.24 -17.15 -0.15
N SER A 133 16.89 -18.28 0.45
CA SER A 133 15.71 -18.38 1.34
C SER A 133 15.96 -17.63 2.64
N LEU A 134 15.92 -16.30 2.64
CA LEU A 134 15.81 -15.55 3.87
C LEU A 134 14.40 -15.81 4.43
N LEU A 135 14.27 -16.83 5.29
CA LEU A 135 13.01 -17.10 6.00
C LEU A 135 12.77 -16.00 7.04
N THR A 136 13.85 -15.50 7.63
CA THR A 136 13.85 -14.44 8.63
C THR A 136 15.03 -13.52 8.42
N TYR A 137 14.89 -12.25 8.81
CA TYR A 137 15.96 -11.27 8.79
C TYR A 137 15.91 -10.42 10.06
N ASN A 138 17.06 -10.14 10.66
CA ASN A 138 17.14 -9.36 11.89
C ASN A 138 18.08 -8.17 11.71
N PHE A 139 17.65 -7.00 12.19
CA PHE A 139 18.50 -5.81 12.26
C PHE A 139 18.11 -4.98 13.50
N GLY A 140 19.11 -4.63 14.30
CA GLY A 140 18.87 -4.04 15.61
C GLY A 140 17.91 -4.88 16.46
N ALA A 141 16.84 -4.28 16.97
CA ALA A 141 15.79 -4.94 17.73
C ALA A 141 14.60 -5.39 16.85
N ILE A 142 14.76 -5.40 15.52
CA ILE A 142 13.71 -5.70 14.56
C ILE A 142 13.94 -7.10 14.00
N ALA A 143 12.88 -7.91 13.98
CA ALA A 143 12.86 -9.21 13.32
C ALA A 143 11.77 -9.24 12.25
N VAL A 144 12.11 -9.71 11.06
CA VAL A 144 11.23 -9.85 9.90
C VAL A 144 11.06 -11.33 9.58
N ASP A 145 9.84 -11.83 9.59
CA ASP A 145 9.47 -13.17 9.11
C ASP A 145 8.79 -13.04 7.74
N PHE A 146 9.49 -13.40 6.67
CA PHE A 146 8.98 -13.26 5.31
C PHE A 146 7.87 -14.26 4.98
N ARG A 147 7.83 -15.42 5.64
CA ARG A 147 6.78 -16.45 5.43
C ARG A 147 5.46 -16.01 6.03
N LYS A 148 5.51 -15.50 7.26
CA LYS A 148 4.33 -14.98 7.97
C LYS A 148 3.96 -13.58 7.52
N ARG A 149 4.86 -12.87 6.81
CA ARG A 149 4.78 -11.43 6.51
C ARG A 149 4.60 -10.60 7.78
N GLU A 150 5.34 -10.96 8.81
CA GLU A 150 5.28 -10.35 10.13
C GLU A 150 6.60 -9.62 10.45
N VAL A 151 6.48 -8.46 11.05
CA VAL A 151 7.60 -7.68 11.56
C VAL A 151 7.40 -7.45 13.05
N THR A 152 8.43 -7.69 13.83
CA THR A 152 8.44 -7.35 15.26
C THR A 152 9.54 -6.36 15.56
N ALA A 153 9.28 -5.40 16.45
CA ALA A 153 10.27 -4.47 17.00
C ALA A 153 10.22 -4.55 18.51
N ASN A 154 11.36 -4.78 19.15
CA ASN A 154 11.45 -5.00 20.61
C ASN A 154 10.47 -6.11 21.10
N GLY A 155 10.27 -7.18 20.31
CA GLY A 155 9.37 -8.29 20.64
C GLY A 155 7.88 -7.99 20.47
N ARG A 156 7.50 -6.82 19.95
CA ARG A 156 6.10 -6.44 19.68
C ARG A 156 5.84 -6.44 18.18
N VAL A 157 4.70 -6.98 17.77
CA VAL A 157 4.30 -6.98 16.36
C VAL A 157 4.06 -5.54 15.88
N VAL A 158 4.67 -5.20 14.76
CA VAL A 158 4.51 -3.92 14.07
C VAL A 158 3.63 -4.12 12.84
N ALA A 159 2.47 -3.47 12.81
CA ALA A 159 1.57 -3.53 11.67
C ALA A 159 2.14 -2.74 10.48
N LEU A 160 2.56 -3.44 9.43
CA LEU A 160 2.91 -2.86 8.14
C LEU A 160 1.80 -3.10 7.14
N SER A 161 1.50 -2.10 6.28
CA SER A 161 0.66 -2.33 5.10
C SER A 161 1.38 -3.25 4.11
N GLY A 162 0.65 -3.80 3.15
CA GLY A 162 1.23 -4.67 2.13
C GLY A 162 2.41 -4.00 1.40
N ARG A 163 2.28 -2.72 1.05
CA ARG A 163 3.33 -1.95 0.36
C ARG A 163 4.52 -1.62 1.24
N GLU A 164 4.30 -1.29 2.51
CA GLU A 164 5.40 -1.09 3.45
C GLU A 164 6.23 -2.36 3.64
N PHE A 165 5.57 -3.53 3.70
CA PHE A 165 6.27 -4.80 3.81
C PHE A 165 7.08 -5.12 2.56
N GLU A 166 6.52 -4.92 1.34
CA GLU A 166 7.25 -5.12 0.09
C GLU A 166 8.43 -4.15 -0.04
N LEU A 167 8.26 -2.90 0.38
CA LEU A 167 9.33 -1.92 0.39
C LEU A 167 10.46 -2.31 1.36
N LEU A 168 10.12 -2.77 2.57
CA LEU A 168 11.07 -3.29 3.53
C LEU A 168 11.82 -4.49 2.96
N LYS A 169 11.11 -5.45 2.36
CA LYS A 169 11.71 -6.62 1.72
C LYS A 169 12.68 -6.21 0.61
N TYR A 170 12.27 -5.30 -0.27
CA TYR A 170 13.11 -4.82 -1.36
C TYR A 170 14.40 -4.15 -0.85
N PHE A 171 14.33 -3.40 0.25
CA PHE A 171 15.51 -2.82 0.88
C PHE A 171 16.44 -3.87 1.49
N ILE A 172 15.89 -4.89 2.12
CA ILE A 172 16.70 -5.99 2.71
C ILE A 172 17.43 -6.77 1.60
N GLU A 173 16.75 -7.08 0.51
CA GLU A 173 17.32 -7.75 -0.66
C GLU A 173 18.42 -6.93 -1.34
N ASN A 174 18.34 -5.60 -1.26
CA ASN A 174 19.32 -4.66 -1.83
C ASN A 174 20.17 -3.96 -0.76
N ARG A 175 20.39 -4.63 0.39
CA ARG A 175 21.15 -4.08 1.50
C ARG A 175 22.49 -3.51 1.07
N GLY A 176 22.84 -2.34 1.59
CA GLY A 176 24.13 -1.68 1.32
C GLY A 176 24.19 -0.93 0.00
N THR A 177 23.19 -1.09 -0.88
CA THR A 177 23.10 -0.41 -2.17
C THR A 177 22.33 0.89 -2.06
N ALA A 178 22.83 1.97 -2.67
CA ALA A 178 22.10 3.20 -2.85
C ALA A 178 21.10 3.02 -4.02
N LEU A 179 19.82 3.04 -3.71
CA LEU A 179 18.73 2.84 -4.67
C LEU A 179 18.14 4.18 -5.08
N SER A 180 17.98 4.40 -6.38
CA SER A 180 17.26 5.56 -6.87
C SER A 180 15.77 5.44 -6.54
N ARG A 181 15.07 6.59 -6.46
CA ARG A 181 13.61 6.61 -6.28
C ARG A 181 12.90 5.84 -7.39
N GLU A 182 13.39 5.96 -8.60
CA GLU A 182 12.85 5.26 -9.75
C GLU A 182 13.06 3.74 -9.66
N SER A 183 14.25 3.30 -9.25
CA SER A 183 14.54 1.88 -8.99
C SER A 183 13.61 1.28 -7.93
N ILE A 184 13.39 2.00 -6.82
CA ILE A 184 12.50 1.57 -5.75
C ILE A 184 11.06 1.51 -6.27
N LEU A 185 10.64 2.51 -7.04
CA LEU A 185 9.31 2.57 -7.63
C LEU A 185 9.06 1.35 -8.51
N ASN A 186 9.96 1.10 -9.44
CA ASN A 186 9.85 -0.01 -10.39
C ASN A 186 9.92 -1.38 -9.67
N GLY A 187 10.79 -1.52 -8.67
CA GLY A 187 10.96 -2.77 -7.94
C GLY A 187 9.78 -3.12 -7.01
N VAL A 188 9.11 -2.13 -6.44
CA VAL A 188 8.02 -2.35 -5.47
C VAL A 188 6.64 -2.15 -6.09
N TRP A 189 6.46 -1.17 -6.99
CA TRP A 189 5.17 -0.85 -7.62
C TRP A 189 5.02 -1.40 -9.04
N GLY A 190 6.13 -1.68 -9.74
CA GLY A 190 6.16 -2.18 -11.11
C GLY A 190 6.20 -1.07 -12.17
N TYR A 191 6.64 -1.42 -13.39
CA TYR A 191 6.86 -0.45 -14.49
C TYR A 191 5.57 0.23 -14.99
N GLU A 192 4.42 -0.41 -14.86
CA GLU A 192 3.13 0.11 -15.35
C GLU A 192 2.43 1.01 -14.32
N ALA A 193 2.86 0.98 -13.08
CA ALA A 193 2.34 1.89 -12.07
C ALA A 193 3.00 3.27 -12.26
N MET A 194 2.22 4.31 -12.48
CA MET A 194 2.69 5.71 -12.48
C MET A 194 2.49 6.42 -11.12
N PRO A 195 2.95 5.87 -9.98
CA PRO A 195 3.06 6.67 -8.76
C PRO A 195 4.18 7.69 -8.97
N THR A 196 4.04 8.86 -8.40
CA THR A 196 5.13 9.83 -8.41
C THR A 196 6.24 9.39 -7.45
N THR A 197 7.47 9.81 -7.68
CA THR A 197 8.61 9.53 -6.78
C THR A 197 8.37 10.02 -5.34
N ARG A 198 7.44 10.95 -5.11
CA ARG A 198 6.97 11.39 -3.77
C ARG A 198 6.27 10.30 -2.97
N THR A 199 5.66 9.33 -3.65
CA THR A 199 5.05 8.16 -2.99
C THR A 199 6.08 7.40 -2.16
N ILE A 200 7.30 7.25 -2.69
CA ILE A 200 8.39 6.56 -2.00
C ILE A 200 8.80 7.31 -0.74
N ASP A 201 9.00 8.63 -0.84
CA ASP A 201 9.43 9.46 0.30
C ASP A 201 8.44 9.33 1.48
N THR A 202 7.17 9.19 1.18
CA THR A 202 6.12 8.97 2.17
C THR A 202 6.21 7.60 2.82
N HIS A 203 6.31 6.52 2.03
CA HIS A 203 6.43 5.16 2.57
C HIS A 203 7.73 4.96 3.36
N ILE A 204 8.84 5.59 2.94
CA ILE A 204 10.08 5.63 3.74
C ILE A 204 9.86 6.33 5.07
N THR A 205 9.11 7.43 5.08
CA THR A 205 8.79 8.14 6.32
C THR A 205 8.01 7.24 7.28
N TRP A 206 7.06 6.45 6.80
CA TRP A 206 6.31 5.50 7.63
C TRP A 206 7.16 4.33 8.13
N LEU A 207 8.00 3.75 7.26
CA LEU A 207 8.93 2.71 7.71
C LEU A 207 9.84 3.24 8.81
N ARG A 208 10.35 4.46 8.68
CA ARG A 208 11.14 5.11 9.72
C ARG A 208 10.35 5.30 11.01
N GLN A 209 9.10 5.78 10.92
CA GLN A 209 8.23 5.96 12.09
C GLN A 209 7.94 4.66 12.84
N LYS A 210 7.90 3.55 12.13
CA LYS A 210 7.56 2.23 12.67
C LYS A 210 8.77 1.41 13.12
N LEU A 211 9.93 1.63 12.48
CA LEU A 211 11.09 0.74 12.61
C LEU A 211 12.37 1.43 13.10
N GLU A 212 12.40 2.77 13.17
CA GLU A 212 13.56 3.51 13.70
C GLU A 212 13.26 4.06 15.09
N ASP A 213 14.26 4.05 15.97
CA ASP A 213 14.15 4.67 17.28
C ASP A 213 13.94 6.20 17.16
N ASN A 214 14.60 6.82 16.17
CA ASN A 214 14.43 8.22 15.85
C ASN A 214 14.23 8.41 14.33
N PRO A 215 12.99 8.61 13.86
CA PRO A 215 12.68 8.77 12.44
C PRO A 215 13.37 9.97 11.76
N ARG A 216 13.74 11.01 12.53
CA ARG A 216 14.44 12.19 12.01
C ARG A 216 15.94 11.97 11.85
N HIS A 217 16.50 11.04 12.61
CA HIS A 217 17.91 10.61 12.54
C HIS A 217 17.97 9.09 12.33
N PRO A 218 17.57 8.60 11.15
CA PRO A 218 17.44 7.17 10.90
C PRO A 218 18.80 6.48 10.89
N ARG A 219 18.86 5.27 11.46
CA ARG A 219 20.05 4.42 11.49
C ARG A 219 20.07 3.41 10.35
N TYR A 220 18.91 2.95 9.90
CA TYR A 220 18.76 1.86 8.93
C TYR A 220 18.36 2.35 7.55
N PHE A 221 17.38 3.25 7.45
CA PHE A 221 16.89 3.78 6.17
C PHE A 221 17.49 5.16 5.89
N LEU A 222 18.69 5.19 5.33
CA LEU A 222 19.44 6.42 5.09
C LEU A 222 18.98 7.15 3.82
N THR A 223 18.95 8.49 3.86
CA THR A 223 18.78 9.30 2.64
C THR A 223 20.12 9.50 1.96
N VAL A 224 20.19 9.18 0.67
CA VAL A 224 21.36 9.47 -0.17
C VAL A 224 20.99 10.67 -1.05
N HIS A 225 21.49 11.86 -0.69
CA HIS A 225 21.16 13.09 -1.39
C HIS A 225 21.47 13.01 -2.89
N GLY A 226 20.54 13.50 -3.72
CA GLY A 226 20.67 13.45 -5.18
C GLY A 226 20.40 12.08 -5.82
N VAL A 227 20.32 10.98 -5.05
CA VAL A 227 20.06 9.61 -5.53
C VAL A 227 18.71 9.09 -5.03
N GLY A 228 18.57 8.84 -3.76
CA GLY A 228 17.39 8.21 -3.19
C GLY A 228 17.65 7.70 -1.78
N TYR A 229 17.58 6.39 -1.58
CA TYR A 229 17.67 5.78 -0.26
C TYR A 229 18.60 4.56 -0.22
N LYS A 230 19.14 4.27 0.95
CA LYS A 230 20.00 3.12 1.22
C LYS A 230 19.61 2.47 2.54
N PHE A 231 19.49 1.16 2.56
CA PHE A 231 19.29 0.36 3.77
C PHE A 231 20.60 -0.22 4.25
N VAL A 232 20.88 -0.09 5.56
CA VAL A 232 22.13 -0.54 6.21
C VAL A 232 21.89 -1.39 7.47
N GLY A 233 20.64 -1.82 7.68
CA GLY A 233 20.27 -2.68 8.81
C GLY A 233 20.79 -4.10 8.72
#